data_bae97081a62d78fd822e7f222dd251f4
#
_entry.id   bae97081a62d78fd822e7f222dd251f4
#
_cell.length_a   1.000
_cell.length_b   1.000
_cell.length_c   1.000
_cell.angle_alpha   90.00
_cell.angle_beta   90.00
_cell.angle_gamma   90.00
#
_symmetry.space_group_name_H-M   'P 1'
#
loop_
_entity.id
_entity.type
_entity.pdbx_description
1 polymer ?
#
loop_
_entity_poly.entity_id
_entity_poly.type
_entity_poly.pdbx_seq_one_letter_code
_entity_poly.pdbx_strand_id
1 'polypeptide(L)'
;MTNDFNKYAMSEHGVSSLGLHYYQKQLEASLTPYILEERELRVTQMDIFSRLMRDRILWVAGPVNDYMSTIVQAQLMFLDSISDADIKMHIDSPGGSVKSGLSIVDVMEYINANIITVNTGMAASMGSVLLGAGTKGKRFSLKHSRTMLHQSSGGFSGNIQDAEVDMAEWQKINTELFVLLGKYCGKKPEQVKKDATRDFWLTADEAVKYGIIDGVITKNKK
;
A
#
# COMPACT_ATOMS: atom_id res chain seq x y z
N MET A 1 21.44 -0.45 21.25
CA MET A 1 21.09 -0.27 22.67
C MET A 1 22.03 -1.11 23.50
N THR A 2 22.53 -0.56 24.60
CA THR A 2 23.52 -1.23 25.41
C THR A 2 22.91 -2.43 26.14
N ASN A 3 23.74 -3.45 26.38
CA ASN A 3 23.38 -4.68 27.12
C ASN A 3 22.77 -4.35 28.51
N ASP A 4 23.10 -3.19 29.07
CA ASP A 4 22.63 -2.72 30.37
C ASP A 4 21.17 -2.25 30.35
N PHE A 5 20.70 -1.62 29.26
CA PHE A 5 19.28 -1.26 29.11
C PHE A 5 18.40 -2.50 29.06
N ASN A 6 18.80 -3.52 28.31
CA ASN A 6 18.04 -4.76 28.22
C ASN A 6 17.95 -5.49 29.57
N LYS A 7 19.06 -5.52 30.32
CA LYS A 7 19.08 -6.09 31.68
C LYS A 7 18.16 -5.31 32.61
N TYR A 8 18.25 -3.99 32.61
CA TYR A 8 17.40 -3.12 33.42
C TYR A 8 15.92 -3.30 33.11
N ALA A 9 15.54 -3.31 31.85
CA ALA A 9 14.15 -3.48 31.44
C ALA A 9 13.58 -4.87 31.85
N MET A 10 14.40 -5.91 31.80
CA MET A 10 13.98 -7.26 32.22
C MET A 10 13.93 -7.41 33.74
N SER A 11 14.94 -6.91 34.48
CA SER A 11 15.04 -7.14 35.93
C SER A 11 14.12 -6.21 36.73
N GLU A 12 14.05 -4.94 36.38
CA GLU A 12 13.33 -3.92 37.18
C GLU A 12 11.89 -3.68 36.70
N HIS A 13 11.62 -3.91 35.40
CA HIS A 13 10.31 -3.63 34.83
C HIS A 13 9.59 -4.87 34.27
N GLY A 14 10.14 -6.06 34.43
CA GLY A 14 9.49 -7.33 34.06
C GLY A 14 9.20 -7.47 32.55
N VAL A 15 9.90 -6.69 31.71
CA VAL A 15 9.72 -6.77 30.26
C VAL A 15 10.31 -8.10 29.76
N SER A 16 9.51 -8.89 29.05
CA SER A 16 9.99 -10.17 28.49
C SER A 16 11.06 -9.94 27.42
N SER A 17 11.98 -10.90 27.29
CA SER A 17 13.00 -10.87 26.21
C SER A 17 12.38 -10.81 24.82
N LEU A 18 11.22 -11.43 24.64
CA LEU A 18 10.43 -11.37 23.39
C LEU A 18 9.87 -9.96 23.15
N GLY A 19 9.35 -9.31 24.19
CA GLY A 19 8.89 -7.91 24.13
C GLY A 19 10.00 -6.94 23.75
N LEU A 20 11.19 -7.11 24.34
CA LEU A 20 12.38 -6.32 23.98
C LEU A 20 12.84 -6.57 22.55
N HIS A 21 12.80 -7.82 22.09
CA HIS A 21 13.12 -8.14 20.69
C HIS A 21 12.14 -7.47 19.70
N TYR A 22 10.84 -7.53 19.97
CA TYR A 22 9.85 -6.83 19.16
C TYR A 22 10.03 -5.31 19.17
N TYR A 23 10.31 -4.74 20.33
CA TYR A 23 10.58 -3.30 20.46
C TYR A 23 11.82 -2.89 19.67
N GLN A 24 12.92 -3.65 19.77
CA GLN A 24 14.13 -3.40 18.99
C GLN A 24 13.89 -3.51 17.50
N LYS A 25 13.14 -4.53 17.07
CA LYS A 25 12.78 -4.71 15.67
C LYS A 25 11.88 -3.59 15.14
N GLN A 26 10.98 -3.06 15.96
CA GLN A 26 10.18 -1.88 15.61
C GLN A 26 11.03 -0.62 15.52
N LEU A 27 12.01 -0.43 16.43
CA LEU A 27 12.94 0.70 16.35
C LEU A 27 13.83 0.63 15.10
N GLU A 28 14.35 -0.56 14.76
CA GLU A 28 15.12 -0.77 13.53
C GLU A 28 14.28 -0.51 12.28
N ALA A 29 13.02 -0.94 12.27
CA ALA A 29 12.07 -0.66 11.21
C ALA A 29 11.65 0.82 11.13
N SER A 30 11.76 1.57 12.23
CA SER A 30 11.42 3.00 12.31
C SER A 30 12.59 3.94 12.02
N LEU A 31 13.79 3.41 11.80
CA LEU A 31 14.97 4.22 11.45
C LEU A 31 14.78 4.80 10.03
N THR A 32 14.11 5.93 9.97
CA THR A 32 13.95 6.69 8.74
C THR A 32 15.18 7.60 8.55
N PRO A 33 15.82 7.57 7.37
CA PRO A 33 16.95 8.46 7.11
C PRO A 33 16.54 9.93 7.22
N TYR A 34 17.31 10.72 7.96
CA TYR A 34 17.12 12.16 8.03
C TYR A 34 17.99 12.86 6.99
N ILE A 35 17.48 13.94 6.45
CA ILE A 35 18.20 14.85 5.56
C ILE A 35 18.23 16.24 6.17
N LEU A 36 19.26 17.01 5.81
CA LEU A 36 19.32 18.45 6.07
C LEU A 36 19.01 19.15 4.74
N GLU A 37 17.97 19.97 4.73
CA GLU A 37 17.62 20.79 3.58
C GLU A 37 17.82 22.26 3.95
N GLU A 38 18.67 22.96 3.18
CA GLU A 38 18.84 24.39 3.30
C GLU A 38 17.98 25.08 2.23
N ARG A 39 17.09 25.96 2.68
CA ARG A 39 16.33 26.87 1.82
C ARG A 39 16.29 28.25 2.46
N GLU A 40 16.55 29.27 1.67
CA GLU A 40 16.46 30.66 2.10
C GLU A 40 17.21 30.94 3.43
N LEU A 41 18.43 30.42 3.57
CA LEU A 41 19.29 30.54 4.75
C LEU A 41 18.73 29.87 6.02
N ARG A 42 17.78 28.94 5.88
CA ARG A 42 17.28 28.11 6.97
C ARG A 42 17.58 26.64 6.71
N VAL A 43 18.20 25.99 7.70
CA VAL A 43 18.46 24.54 7.68
C VAL A 43 17.32 23.85 8.43
N THR A 44 16.62 22.96 7.76
CA THR A 44 15.54 22.17 8.38
C THR A 44 15.92 20.70 8.29
N GLN A 45 15.94 20.02 9.44
CA GLN A 45 16.06 18.57 9.49
C GLN A 45 14.69 17.96 9.30
N MET A 46 14.57 16.99 8.37
CA MET A 46 13.36 16.21 8.17
C MET A 46 13.70 14.80 7.72
N ASP A 47 12.79 13.86 7.96
CA ASP A 47 12.94 12.50 7.43
C ASP A 47 12.70 12.48 5.91
N ILE A 48 13.21 11.44 5.26
CA ILE A 48 13.16 11.33 3.80
C ILE A 48 11.73 11.25 3.26
N PHE A 49 10.80 10.59 3.97
CA PHE A 49 9.41 10.47 3.52
C PHE A 49 8.67 11.80 3.62
N SER A 50 8.88 12.55 4.72
CA SER A 50 8.37 13.93 4.86
C SER A 50 8.93 14.84 3.76
N ARG A 51 10.21 14.68 3.38
CA ARG A 51 10.79 15.44 2.28
C ARG A 51 10.15 15.08 0.93
N LEU A 52 9.95 13.81 0.66
CA LEU A 52 9.27 13.35 -0.57
C LEU A 52 7.81 13.80 -0.62
N MET A 53 7.11 13.77 0.51
CA MET A 53 5.72 14.23 0.61
C MET A 53 5.57 15.71 0.23
N ARG A 54 6.57 16.56 0.51
CA ARG A 54 6.58 17.95 0.03
C ARG A 54 6.59 18.05 -1.51
N ASP A 55 7.17 17.06 -2.19
CA ASP A 55 7.13 16.94 -3.65
C ASP A 55 5.94 16.09 -4.13
N ARG A 56 4.94 15.88 -3.24
CA ARG A 56 3.72 15.12 -3.50
C ARG A 56 3.97 13.65 -3.84
N ILE A 57 5.00 13.06 -3.24
CA ILE A 57 5.40 11.67 -3.43
C ILE A 57 5.13 10.89 -2.14
N LEU A 58 4.31 9.85 -2.24
CA LEU A 58 3.97 8.92 -1.16
C LEU A 58 4.53 7.53 -1.43
N TRP A 59 4.77 6.78 -0.36
CA TRP A 59 5.19 5.39 -0.41
C TRP A 59 4.22 4.49 0.33
N VAL A 60 3.69 3.49 -0.39
CA VAL A 60 2.89 2.38 0.15
C VAL A 60 3.77 1.13 0.08
N ALA A 61 4.55 0.90 1.14
CA ALA A 61 5.50 -0.20 1.21
C ALA A 61 5.18 -1.17 2.34
N GLY A 62 5.32 -2.48 2.09
CA GLY A 62 5.00 -3.53 3.06
C GLY A 62 3.52 -3.90 3.12
N PRO A 63 3.09 -4.67 4.16
CA PRO A 63 1.72 -5.17 4.27
C PRO A 63 0.70 -4.05 4.47
N VAL A 64 -0.42 -4.12 3.74
CA VAL A 64 -1.57 -3.22 3.93
C VAL A 64 -2.27 -3.57 5.24
N ASN A 65 -2.33 -2.62 6.16
CA ASN A 65 -2.97 -2.75 7.47
C ASN A 65 -3.59 -1.41 7.91
N ASP A 66 -4.27 -1.41 9.04
CA ASP A 66 -4.99 -0.23 9.54
C ASP A 66 -4.07 0.97 9.80
N TYR A 67 -2.84 0.71 10.28
CA TYR A 67 -1.85 1.77 10.53
C TYR A 67 -1.41 2.45 9.23
N MET A 68 -0.99 1.65 8.23
CA MET A 68 -0.63 2.16 6.90
C MET A 68 -1.82 2.92 6.27
N SER A 69 -3.01 2.32 6.33
CA SER A 69 -4.23 2.91 5.78
C SER A 69 -4.50 4.30 6.36
N THR A 70 -4.47 4.44 7.69
CA THR A 70 -4.69 5.72 8.37
C THR A 70 -3.69 6.78 7.92
N ILE A 71 -2.40 6.42 7.83
CA ILE A 71 -1.34 7.37 7.42
C ILE A 71 -1.52 7.79 5.96
N VAL A 72 -1.73 6.83 5.06
CA VAL A 72 -1.86 7.12 3.62
C VAL A 72 -3.10 7.98 3.35
N GLN A 73 -4.23 7.68 3.97
CA GLN A 73 -5.44 8.49 3.87
C GLN A 73 -5.20 9.94 4.34
N ALA A 74 -4.58 10.10 5.53
CA ALA A 74 -4.26 11.44 6.06
C ALA A 74 -3.31 12.21 5.15
N GLN A 75 -2.30 11.55 4.57
CA GLN A 75 -1.38 12.16 3.62
C GLN A 75 -2.07 12.57 2.32
N LEU A 76 -2.94 11.73 1.76
CA LEU A 76 -3.71 12.04 0.55
C LEU A 76 -4.61 13.26 0.77
N MET A 77 -5.39 13.26 1.86
CA MET A 77 -6.27 14.37 2.20
C MET A 77 -5.49 15.66 2.48
N PHE A 78 -4.36 15.58 3.17
CA PHE A 78 -3.49 16.73 3.41
C PHE A 78 -2.94 17.31 2.11
N LEU A 79 -2.44 16.47 1.20
CA LEU A 79 -1.92 16.94 -0.08
C LEU A 79 -3.02 17.55 -0.97
N ASP A 80 -4.21 16.96 -1.00
CA ASP A 80 -5.36 17.49 -1.74
C ASP A 80 -5.80 18.86 -1.19
N SER A 81 -5.76 19.04 0.15
CA SER A 81 -6.11 20.33 0.78
C SER A 81 -5.15 21.47 0.41
N ILE A 82 -3.93 21.17 -0.04
CA ILE A 82 -2.95 22.18 -0.47
C ILE A 82 -3.16 22.55 -1.94
N SER A 83 -3.41 21.56 -2.80
CA SER A 83 -3.59 21.77 -4.24
C SER A 83 -4.14 20.49 -4.90
N ASP A 84 -4.77 20.63 -6.05
CA ASP A 84 -5.28 19.57 -6.92
C ASP A 84 -4.23 19.00 -7.90
N ALA A 85 -2.96 19.40 -7.76
CA ALA A 85 -1.87 18.86 -8.55
C ALA A 85 -1.71 17.34 -8.32
N ASP A 86 -1.19 16.63 -9.31
CA ASP A 86 -1.00 15.18 -9.25
C ASP A 86 -0.22 14.74 -7.99
N ILE A 87 -0.69 13.67 -7.35
CA ILE A 87 0.01 12.97 -6.26
C ILE A 87 0.61 11.70 -6.82
N LYS A 88 1.89 11.43 -6.54
CA LYS A 88 2.59 10.23 -6.98
C LYS A 88 2.67 9.23 -5.83
N MET A 89 2.10 8.05 -6.01
CA MET A 89 2.10 6.97 -5.04
C MET A 89 2.95 5.81 -5.54
N HIS A 90 4.10 5.59 -4.89
CA HIS A 90 4.95 4.43 -5.12
C HIS A 90 4.44 3.25 -4.31
N ILE A 91 4.31 2.08 -4.94
CA ILE A 91 3.75 0.87 -4.34
C ILE A 91 4.79 -0.25 -4.40
N ASP A 92 5.09 -0.82 -3.23
CA ASP A 92 5.88 -2.05 -3.07
C ASP A 92 5.27 -2.86 -1.92
N SER A 93 4.18 -3.58 -2.22
CA SER A 93 3.34 -4.21 -1.22
C SER A 93 2.92 -5.62 -1.62
N PRO A 94 3.01 -6.59 -0.70
CA PRO A 94 2.44 -7.93 -0.88
C PRO A 94 0.91 -7.96 -0.76
N GLY A 95 0.26 -6.83 -0.46
CA GLY A 95 -1.15 -6.75 -0.11
C GLY A 95 -1.38 -6.85 1.39
N GLY A 96 -2.55 -7.29 1.81
CA GLY A 96 -2.94 -7.41 3.23
C GLY A 96 -4.43 -7.19 3.45
N SER A 97 -4.79 -6.42 4.49
CA SER A 97 -6.18 -6.17 4.88
C SER A 97 -6.99 -5.53 3.76
N VAL A 98 -8.03 -6.22 3.33
CA VAL A 98 -8.94 -5.72 2.29
C VAL A 98 -9.67 -4.46 2.76
N LYS A 99 -10.19 -4.46 3.99
CA LYS A 99 -10.87 -3.31 4.59
C LYS A 99 -9.99 -2.07 4.59
N SER A 100 -8.75 -2.21 5.07
CA SER A 100 -7.78 -1.11 5.13
C SER A 100 -7.40 -0.61 3.73
N GLY A 101 -7.29 -1.51 2.76
CA GLY A 101 -7.00 -1.16 1.38
C GLY A 101 -8.16 -0.47 0.68
N LEU A 102 -9.40 -0.93 0.86
CA LEU A 102 -10.60 -0.27 0.32
C LEU A 102 -10.76 1.14 0.90
N SER A 103 -10.47 1.35 2.19
CA SER A 103 -10.48 2.70 2.78
C SER A 103 -9.48 3.65 2.11
N ILE A 104 -8.32 3.16 1.65
CA ILE A 104 -7.39 3.96 0.86
C ILE A 104 -7.98 4.25 -0.53
N VAL A 105 -8.57 3.24 -1.19
CA VAL A 105 -9.22 3.40 -2.50
C VAL A 105 -10.33 4.45 -2.44
N ASP A 106 -11.16 4.41 -1.41
CA ASP A 106 -12.24 5.40 -1.22
C ASP A 106 -11.69 6.83 -1.14
N VAL A 107 -10.59 7.04 -0.41
CA VAL A 107 -9.95 8.36 -0.33
C VAL A 107 -9.30 8.74 -1.67
N MET A 108 -8.68 7.79 -2.39
CA MET A 108 -8.14 8.04 -3.73
C MET A 108 -9.24 8.47 -4.72
N GLU A 109 -10.44 7.94 -4.61
CA GLU A 109 -11.59 8.31 -5.44
C GLU A 109 -12.30 9.60 -4.94
N TYR A 110 -12.18 9.94 -3.65
CA TYR A 110 -12.83 11.10 -3.02
C TYR A 110 -12.11 12.41 -3.32
N ILE A 111 -10.78 12.42 -3.35
CA ILE A 111 -9.97 13.64 -3.53
C ILE A 111 -10.00 14.14 -4.98
N ASN A 112 -9.71 15.44 -5.16
CA ASN A 112 -9.69 16.08 -6.48
C ASN A 112 -8.40 15.81 -7.26
N ALA A 113 -7.27 15.66 -6.55
CA ALA A 113 -5.97 15.43 -7.16
C ALA A 113 -5.93 14.08 -7.90
N ASN A 114 -5.35 14.05 -9.11
CA ASN A 114 -5.09 12.77 -9.76
C ASN A 114 -4.00 11.99 -9.04
N ILE A 115 -4.16 10.67 -8.99
CA ILE A 115 -3.18 9.77 -8.39
C ILE A 115 -2.38 9.06 -9.48
N ILE A 116 -1.09 9.33 -9.54
CA ILE A 116 -0.13 8.57 -10.34
C ILE A 116 0.33 7.38 -9.50
N THR A 117 0.01 6.16 -9.88
CA THR A 117 0.50 4.97 -9.19
C THR A 117 1.69 4.36 -9.91
N VAL A 118 2.71 3.95 -9.17
CA VAL A 118 3.94 3.35 -9.71
C VAL A 118 4.33 2.11 -8.90
N ASN A 119 4.21 0.93 -9.50
CA ASN A 119 4.76 -0.29 -8.91
C ASN A 119 6.29 -0.27 -8.99
N THR A 120 6.96 -0.25 -7.84
CA THR A 120 8.42 -0.13 -7.73
C THR A 120 9.14 -1.44 -7.40
N GLY A 121 8.40 -2.48 -7.05
CA GLY A 121 8.92 -3.81 -6.72
C GLY A 121 7.83 -4.85 -6.90
N MET A 122 6.86 -4.85 -6.01
CA MET A 122 5.72 -5.76 -6.04
C MET A 122 4.42 -5.00 -5.76
N ALA A 123 3.38 -5.33 -6.51
CA ALA A 123 2.01 -4.94 -6.21
C ALA A 123 1.14 -6.19 -6.27
N ALA A 124 1.00 -6.88 -5.13
CA ALA A 124 0.28 -8.14 -5.04
C ALA A 124 -1.00 -8.00 -4.22
N SER A 125 -2.03 -8.81 -4.55
CA SER A 125 -3.28 -8.85 -3.77
C SER A 125 -3.88 -7.45 -3.62
N MET A 126 -4.12 -6.96 -2.41
CA MET A 126 -4.62 -5.60 -2.18
C MET A 126 -3.69 -4.52 -2.75
N GLY A 127 -2.37 -4.77 -2.83
CA GLY A 127 -1.42 -3.87 -3.50
C GLY A 127 -1.70 -3.69 -4.99
N SER A 128 -2.20 -4.72 -5.68
CA SER A 128 -2.61 -4.63 -7.09
C SER A 128 -3.91 -3.83 -7.27
N VAL A 129 -4.81 -3.87 -6.29
CA VAL A 129 -6.02 -3.03 -6.27
C VAL A 129 -5.63 -1.57 -6.13
N LEU A 130 -4.74 -1.24 -5.18
CA LEU A 130 -4.22 0.12 -5.01
C LEU A 130 -3.50 0.63 -6.27
N LEU A 131 -2.73 -0.23 -6.94
CA LEU A 131 -2.08 0.11 -8.20
C LEU A 131 -3.11 0.45 -9.29
N GLY A 132 -4.12 -0.39 -9.44
CA GLY A 132 -5.19 -0.23 -10.43
C GLY A 132 -6.10 0.97 -10.15
N ALA A 133 -6.25 1.36 -8.87
CA ALA A 133 -7.07 2.50 -8.43
C ALA A 133 -6.48 3.86 -8.82
N GLY A 134 -5.23 3.92 -9.27
CA GLY A 134 -4.65 5.14 -9.83
C GLY A 134 -5.46 5.70 -11.00
N THR A 135 -5.33 7.00 -11.24
CA THR A 135 -6.02 7.69 -12.32
C THR A 135 -5.70 7.02 -13.67
N LYS A 136 -6.72 6.71 -14.44
CA LYS A 136 -6.57 6.09 -15.77
C LYS A 136 -5.63 6.90 -16.66
N GLY A 137 -4.67 6.21 -17.28
CA GLY A 137 -3.59 6.82 -18.06
C GLY A 137 -2.36 7.22 -17.21
N LYS A 138 -2.43 7.09 -15.88
CA LYS A 138 -1.37 7.48 -14.92
C LYS A 138 -0.92 6.32 -14.01
N ARG A 139 -1.10 5.07 -14.44
CA ARG A 139 -0.74 3.86 -13.68
C ARG A 139 0.47 3.20 -14.34
N PHE A 140 1.54 3.05 -13.60
CA PHE A 140 2.82 2.61 -14.15
C PHE A 140 3.48 1.50 -13.33
N SER A 141 4.47 0.86 -13.92
CA SER A 141 5.34 -0.11 -13.27
C SER A 141 6.78 0.09 -13.71
N LEU A 142 7.73 -0.18 -12.83
CA LEU A 142 9.14 -0.33 -13.22
C LEU A 142 9.33 -1.68 -13.93
N LYS A 143 10.36 -1.77 -14.75
CA LYS A 143 10.60 -2.90 -15.67
C LYS A 143 10.61 -4.29 -15.00
N HIS A 144 11.20 -4.39 -13.82
CA HIS A 144 11.38 -5.68 -13.11
C HIS A 144 10.32 -5.95 -12.05
N SER A 145 9.38 -5.04 -11.85
CA SER A 145 8.31 -5.19 -10.89
C SER A 145 7.33 -6.30 -11.29
N ARG A 146 6.63 -6.83 -10.29
CA ARG A 146 5.61 -7.87 -10.46
C ARG A 146 4.28 -7.39 -9.94
N THR A 147 3.23 -7.76 -10.63
CA THR A 147 1.85 -7.55 -10.18
C THR A 147 1.19 -8.90 -10.01
N MET A 148 0.41 -9.10 -8.96
CA MET A 148 -0.31 -10.35 -8.72
C MET A 148 -1.75 -10.06 -8.31
N LEU A 149 -2.66 -10.73 -9.00
CA LEU A 149 -4.08 -10.73 -8.70
C LEU A 149 -4.50 -12.10 -8.18
N HIS A 150 -5.30 -12.14 -7.14
CA HIS A 150 -5.94 -13.36 -6.65
C HIS A 150 -7.26 -13.03 -5.91
N GLN A 151 -8.04 -14.05 -5.65
CA GLN A 151 -9.21 -13.93 -4.77
C GLN A 151 -8.80 -13.64 -3.34
N SER A 152 -9.65 -12.99 -2.56
CA SER A 152 -9.40 -12.77 -1.13
C SER A 152 -9.25 -14.12 -0.40
N SER A 153 -8.33 -14.16 0.55
CA SER A 153 -8.06 -15.32 1.41
C SER A 153 -8.16 -14.92 2.87
N GLY A 154 -8.58 -15.84 3.73
CA GLY A 154 -8.66 -15.62 5.17
C GLY A 154 -9.25 -16.83 5.89
N GLY A 155 -9.56 -16.66 7.17
CA GLY A 155 -10.15 -17.67 8.02
C GLY A 155 -11.22 -17.06 8.93
N PHE A 156 -12.08 -17.92 9.45
CA PHE A 156 -13.13 -17.55 10.39
C PHE A 156 -12.80 -18.16 11.75
N SER A 157 -13.18 -17.47 12.82
CA SER A 157 -13.06 -17.94 14.20
C SER A 157 -14.33 -17.55 14.96
N GLY A 158 -14.73 -18.33 15.96
CA GLY A 158 -15.92 -18.08 16.75
C GLY A 158 -16.95 -19.20 16.61
N ASN A 159 -18.22 -18.89 16.88
CA ASN A 159 -19.32 -19.84 16.73
C ASN A 159 -19.80 -19.94 15.26
N ILE A 160 -20.58 -20.97 14.95
CA ILE A 160 -21.03 -21.24 13.57
C ILE A 160 -21.86 -20.09 13.00
N GLN A 161 -22.72 -19.49 13.79
CA GLN A 161 -23.62 -18.43 13.34
C GLN A 161 -22.85 -17.16 12.96
N ASP A 162 -21.85 -16.78 13.77
CA ASP A 162 -20.96 -15.65 13.44
C ASP A 162 -20.13 -15.95 12.17
N ALA A 163 -19.64 -17.18 12.03
CA ALA A 163 -18.88 -17.58 10.84
C ALA A 163 -19.72 -17.53 9.55
N GLU A 164 -21.04 -17.85 9.62
CA GLU A 164 -21.94 -17.71 8.47
C GLU A 164 -22.16 -16.25 8.08
N VAL A 165 -22.32 -15.36 9.05
CA VAL A 165 -22.44 -13.91 8.82
C VAL A 165 -21.17 -13.35 8.19
N ASP A 166 -20.01 -13.68 8.75
CA ASP A 166 -18.71 -13.25 8.25
C ASP A 166 -18.45 -13.77 6.83
N MET A 167 -18.81 -15.04 6.56
CA MET A 167 -18.70 -15.62 5.23
C MET A 167 -19.56 -14.87 4.20
N ALA A 168 -20.79 -14.53 4.57
CA ALA A 168 -21.68 -13.80 3.67
C ALA A 168 -21.12 -12.39 3.35
N GLU A 169 -20.58 -11.70 4.36
CA GLU A 169 -19.95 -10.40 4.15
C GLU A 169 -18.68 -10.50 3.31
N TRP A 170 -17.85 -11.50 3.58
CA TRP A 170 -16.65 -11.74 2.78
C TRP A 170 -16.96 -12.01 1.31
N GLN A 171 -18.01 -12.77 1.00
CA GLN A 171 -18.44 -13.01 -0.38
C GLN A 171 -18.83 -11.72 -1.10
N LYS A 172 -19.48 -10.77 -0.39
CA LYS A 172 -19.81 -9.44 -0.94
C LYS A 172 -18.54 -8.66 -1.25
N ILE A 173 -17.63 -8.55 -0.27
CA ILE A 173 -16.34 -7.85 -0.44
C ILE A 173 -15.52 -8.45 -1.57
N ASN A 174 -15.45 -9.78 -1.66
CA ASN A 174 -14.72 -10.44 -2.75
C ASN A 174 -15.34 -10.16 -4.13
N THR A 175 -16.68 -10.06 -4.20
CA THR A 175 -17.38 -9.68 -5.43
C THR A 175 -17.07 -8.22 -5.81
N GLU A 176 -17.09 -7.33 -4.84
CA GLU A 176 -16.74 -5.91 -5.03
C GLU A 176 -15.31 -5.73 -5.54
N LEU A 177 -14.34 -6.45 -4.99
CA LEU A 177 -12.96 -6.43 -5.48
C LEU A 177 -12.85 -6.82 -6.94
N PHE A 178 -13.59 -7.85 -7.41
CA PHE A 178 -13.58 -8.22 -8.82
C PHE A 178 -14.28 -7.19 -9.71
N VAL A 179 -15.31 -6.51 -9.21
CA VAL A 179 -15.93 -5.39 -9.92
C VAL A 179 -14.95 -4.24 -10.08
N LEU A 180 -14.24 -3.86 -9.01
CA LEU A 180 -13.20 -2.83 -9.05
C LEU A 180 -12.06 -3.19 -10.01
N LEU A 181 -11.50 -4.38 -9.87
CA LEU A 181 -10.44 -4.85 -10.77
C LEU A 181 -10.93 -4.93 -12.22
N GLY A 182 -12.16 -5.35 -12.46
CA GLY A 182 -12.78 -5.34 -13.77
C GLY A 182 -12.84 -3.92 -14.36
N LYS A 183 -13.30 -2.94 -13.57
CA LYS A 183 -13.32 -1.52 -13.92
C LYS A 183 -11.91 -1.03 -14.30
N TYR A 184 -10.92 -1.33 -13.47
CA TYR A 184 -9.54 -0.87 -13.67
C TYR A 184 -8.89 -1.49 -14.92
N CYS A 185 -9.13 -2.79 -15.15
CA CYS A 185 -8.54 -3.52 -16.28
C CYS A 185 -9.35 -3.38 -17.60
N GLY A 186 -10.54 -2.78 -17.56
CA GLY A 186 -11.43 -2.73 -18.71
C GLY A 186 -11.96 -4.11 -19.10
N LYS A 187 -12.17 -5.01 -18.13
CA LYS A 187 -12.62 -6.38 -18.30
C LYS A 187 -13.93 -6.63 -17.54
N LYS A 188 -14.65 -7.68 -17.93
CA LYS A 188 -15.79 -8.14 -17.13
C LYS A 188 -15.32 -8.73 -15.80
N PRO A 189 -16.03 -8.48 -14.68
CA PRO A 189 -15.66 -9.02 -13.36
C PRO A 189 -15.48 -10.54 -13.36
N GLU A 190 -16.33 -11.27 -14.10
CA GLU A 190 -16.28 -12.73 -14.23
C GLU A 190 -14.99 -13.21 -14.89
N GLN A 191 -14.46 -12.44 -15.84
CA GLN A 191 -13.18 -12.76 -16.49
C GLN A 191 -12.03 -12.58 -15.49
N VAL A 192 -12.01 -11.46 -14.76
CA VAL A 192 -10.97 -11.22 -13.73
C VAL A 192 -11.05 -12.29 -12.65
N LYS A 193 -12.25 -12.64 -12.18
CA LYS A 193 -12.47 -13.72 -11.22
C LYS A 193 -11.92 -15.06 -11.71
N LYS A 194 -12.15 -15.40 -12.98
CA LYS A 194 -11.63 -16.62 -13.61
C LYS A 194 -10.11 -16.61 -13.66
N ASP A 195 -9.49 -15.50 -14.10
CA ASP A 195 -8.05 -15.37 -14.22
C ASP A 195 -7.36 -15.42 -12.86
N ALA A 196 -7.97 -14.80 -11.83
CA ALA A 196 -7.49 -14.69 -10.46
C ALA A 196 -7.94 -15.85 -9.53
N THR A 197 -8.42 -16.97 -10.05
CA THR A 197 -8.78 -18.17 -9.25
C THR A 197 -7.59 -18.73 -8.49
N ARG A 198 -6.38 -18.56 -9.01
CA ARG A 198 -5.08 -18.82 -8.39
C ARG A 198 -4.24 -17.57 -8.52
N ASP A 199 -3.09 -17.53 -7.88
CA ASP A 199 -2.15 -16.41 -7.97
C ASP A 199 -1.81 -16.12 -9.44
N PHE A 200 -2.34 -15.04 -9.95
CA PHE A 200 -2.14 -14.61 -11.33
C PHE A 200 -1.05 -13.55 -11.40
N TRP A 201 0.17 -14.03 -11.60
CA TRP A 201 1.37 -13.19 -11.68
C TRP A 201 1.57 -12.59 -13.06
N LEU A 202 1.88 -11.29 -13.08
CA LEU A 202 2.12 -10.50 -14.29
C LEU A 202 3.48 -9.79 -14.18
N THR A 203 4.27 -9.87 -15.23
CA THR A 203 5.38 -8.95 -15.49
C THR A 203 4.84 -7.56 -15.80
N ALA A 204 5.71 -6.55 -15.84
CA ALA A 204 5.30 -5.18 -16.17
C ALA A 204 4.59 -5.09 -17.54
N ASP A 205 5.13 -5.76 -18.57
CA ASP A 205 4.55 -5.76 -19.93
C ASP A 205 3.22 -6.53 -19.99
N GLU A 206 3.08 -7.63 -19.25
CA GLU A 206 1.83 -8.38 -19.14
C GLU A 206 0.78 -7.58 -18.38
N ALA A 207 1.17 -6.82 -17.34
CA ALA A 207 0.27 -5.95 -16.60
C ALA A 207 -0.31 -4.81 -17.47
N VAL A 208 0.48 -4.27 -18.40
CA VAL A 208 -0.01 -3.33 -19.43
C VAL A 208 -1.04 -4.02 -20.35
N LYS A 209 -0.69 -5.20 -20.88
CA LYS A 209 -1.58 -5.97 -21.77
C LYS A 209 -2.88 -6.39 -21.07
N TYR A 210 -2.79 -6.70 -19.78
CA TYR A 210 -3.95 -7.04 -18.98
C TYR A 210 -4.83 -5.82 -18.68
N GLY A 211 -4.26 -4.62 -18.64
CA GLY A 211 -4.93 -3.35 -18.47
C GLY A 211 -4.95 -2.83 -17.03
N ILE A 212 -4.26 -3.50 -16.09
CA ILE A 212 -4.17 -3.04 -14.70
C ILE A 212 -3.29 -1.78 -14.57
N ILE A 213 -2.33 -1.59 -15.49
CA ILE A 213 -1.50 -0.39 -15.61
C ILE A 213 -1.53 0.14 -17.03
N ASP A 214 -1.05 1.37 -17.21
CA ASP A 214 -1.09 2.09 -18.49
C ASP A 214 0.28 2.13 -19.20
N GLY A 215 1.38 1.84 -18.47
CA GLY A 215 2.71 1.85 -19.09
C GLY A 215 3.83 1.36 -18.19
N VAL A 216 5.00 1.14 -18.80
CA VAL A 216 6.24 0.75 -18.12
C VAL A 216 7.22 1.90 -18.15
N ILE A 217 7.74 2.28 -16.98
CA ILE A 217 8.78 3.31 -16.87
C ILE A 217 10.15 2.62 -16.96
N THR A 218 10.90 2.92 -18.00
CA THR A 218 12.25 2.36 -18.24
C THR A 218 13.37 3.31 -17.80
N LYS A 219 13.11 4.61 -17.80
CA LYS A 219 14.06 5.66 -17.38
C LYS A 219 13.30 6.88 -16.88
N ASN A 220 13.77 7.44 -15.75
CA ASN A 220 13.24 8.73 -15.29
C ASN A 220 13.79 9.82 -16.24
N LYS A 221 12.91 10.39 -17.04
CA LYS A 221 13.23 11.60 -17.82
C LYS A 221 13.05 12.79 -16.88
N LYS A 222 14.18 13.40 -16.51
CA LYS A 222 14.17 14.70 -15.81
C LYS A 222 13.59 15.77 -16.71
#